data_146986c4f9f75956677fbc9f95a43397
#
_entry.id   146986c4f9f75956677fbc9f95a43397
#
_cell.length_a   1.000
_cell.length_b   1.000
_cell.length_c   1.000
_cell.angle_alpha   90.00
_cell.angle_beta   90.00
_cell.angle_gamma   90.00
#
_symmetry.space_group_name_H-M   'P 1'
#
loop_
_entity.id
_entity.type
_entity.pdbx_description
1 polymer ?
#
loop_
_entity_poly.entity_id
_entity_poly.type
_entity_poly.pdbx_seq_one_letter_code
_entity_poly.pdbx_strand_id
1 'polypeptide(L)'
;MARSYKILLSNLGYARGISGKFSHHVRYLHRHFYCSPGIQKRALGQLSTLIAREDPDLCCFVEIDKGSFTSAGYNQLHALIDERYPYSDIENKYGPTSHLRSFFVTRGKSNGFMAKQDFPHERIYFRHGTKRLVYKIALAPRLDLFFSHLSLNKAVRRAQLLEVRELMGNVSGEAVFLGDFNILSGLSELSPLLEHSGIVLLNQEDEPTFTFHKRRLLLDLCFCSSGIAASSRLTVVPQAYSDHAALVLEVTVPEQP
;
A
#
# COMPACT_ATOMS: atom_id res chain seq x y z
N MET A 1 -11.65 -5.63 -26.90
CA MET A 1 -12.11 -4.41 -26.16
C MET A 1 -11.04 -4.03 -25.14
N ALA A 2 -10.92 -2.76 -24.74
CA ALA A 2 -10.01 -2.37 -23.67
C ALA A 2 -10.58 -2.83 -22.31
N ARG A 3 -9.73 -3.36 -21.43
CA ARG A 3 -10.11 -3.74 -20.07
C ARG A 3 -9.57 -2.72 -19.07
N SER A 4 -10.43 -2.22 -18.19
CA SER A 4 -10.07 -1.29 -17.14
C SER A 4 -10.06 -1.98 -15.79
N TYR A 5 -9.08 -1.64 -14.95
CA TYR A 5 -8.98 -2.10 -13.57
C TYR A 5 -8.97 -0.91 -12.63
N LYS A 6 -9.72 -1.01 -11.55
CA LYS A 6 -9.72 -0.03 -10.46
C LYS A 6 -9.05 -0.62 -9.23
N ILE A 7 -8.00 0.01 -8.76
CA ILE A 7 -7.17 -0.44 -7.65
C ILE A 7 -7.22 0.59 -6.53
N LEU A 8 -7.46 0.16 -5.30
CA LEU A 8 -7.39 1.00 -4.12
C LEU A 8 -6.16 0.58 -3.29
N LEU A 9 -5.27 1.53 -2.95
CA LEU A 9 -4.24 1.36 -1.93
C LEU A 9 -4.62 2.16 -0.68
N SER A 10 -4.53 1.53 0.49
CA SER A 10 -4.73 2.19 1.78
C SER A 10 -3.64 1.83 2.77
N ASN A 11 -2.96 2.84 3.31
CA ASN A 11 -2.18 2.68 4.54
C ASN A 11 -3.15 2.82 5.73
N LEU A 12 -3.35 1.70 6.45
CA LEU A 12 -4.35 1.59 7.53
C LEU A 12 -3.85 2.13 8.88
N GLY A 13 -2.53 2.40 9.03
CA GLY A 13 -1.96 2.69 10.34
C GLY A 13 -2.36 1.64 11.39
N TYR A 14 -2.54 0.36 10.97
CA TYR A 14 -3.04 -0.76 11.80
C TYR A 14 -4.44 -0.51 12.39
N ALA A 15 -5.29 0.21 11.69
CA ALA A 15 -6.67 0.54 12.08
C ALA A 15 -6.78 1.16 13.50
N ARG A 16 -5.78 1.96 13.90
CA ARG A 16 -5.75 2.61 15.23
C ARG A 16 -6.71 3.79 15.34
N GLY A 17 -7.28 4.25 14.22
CA GLY A 17 -8.15 5.41 14.17
C GLY A 17 -7.44 6.69 14.61
N ILE A 18 -6.19 6.86 14.20
CA ILE A 18 -5.37 8.05 14.43
C ILE A 18 -5.32 8.80 13.11
N SER A 19 -5.98 9.95 13.03
CA SER A 19 -5.89 10.83 11.87
C SER A 19 -4.71 11.81 12.03
N GLY A 20 -4.37 12.56 10.97
CA GLY A 20 -3.28 13.53 10.98
C GLY A 20 -3.39 14.72 11.97
N LYS A 21 -4.43 14.76 12.81
CA LYS A 21 -4.58 15.79 13.86
C LYS A 21 -3.60 15.55 15.00
N PHE A 22 -2.83 16.57 15.37
CA PHE A 22 -1.89 16.47 16.50
C PHE A 22 -2.55 15.98 17.80
N SER A 23 -3.75 16.48 18.10
CA SER A 23 -4.52 16.05 19.28
C SER A 23 -4.81 14.54 19.28
N HIS A 24 -4.99 13.90 18.11
CA HIS A 24 -5.18 12.45 18.00
C HIS A 24 -3.90 11.68 18.32
N HIS A 25 -2.74 12.15 17.86
CA HIS A 25 -1.45 11.50 18.16
C HIS A 25 -1.15 11.54 19.66
N VAL A 26 -1.41 12.66 20.34
CA VAL A 26 -1.24 12.76 21.80
C VAL A 26 -2.27 11.93 22.57
N ARG A 27 -3.58 12.16 22.27
CA ARG A 27 -4.68 11.52 23.00
C ARG A 27 -4.71 10.00 22.83
N TYR A 28 -4.31 9.50 21.67
CA TYR A 28 -4.42 8.09 21.29
C TYR A 28 -3.05 7.39 21.20
N LEU A 29 -1.99 7.97 21.80
CA LEU A 29 -0.63 7.41 21.80
C LEU A 29 -0.62 5.96 22.34
N HIS A 30 -1.45 5.65 23.34
CA HIS A 30 -1.59 4.31 23.93
C HIS A 30 -2.00 3.24 22.89
N ARG A 31 -2.69 3.63 21.80
CA ARG A 31 -3.10 2.69 20.73
C ARG A 31 -1.94 2.15 19.91
N HIS A 32 -0.76 2.76 20.00
CA HIS A 32 0.46 2.19 19.40
C HIS A 32 0.93 0.94 20.15
N PHE A 33 0.61 0.84 21.44
CA PHE A 33 0.95 -0.30 22.29
C PHE A 33 -0.17 -1.33 22.35
N TYR A 34 -1.41 -0.87 22.40
CA TYR A 34 -2.59 -1.74 22.42
C TYR A 34 -3.80 -1.02 21.82
N CYS A 35 -4.40 -1.61 20.79
CA CYS A 35 -5.61 -1.13 20.15
C CYS A 35 -6.73 -2.15 20.28
N SER A 36 -7.82 -1.78 20.97
CA SER A 36 -8.94 -2.69 21.19
C SER A 36 -9.68 -3.03 19.88
N PRO A 37 -10.30 -4.23 19.76
CA PRO A 37 -11.08 -4.62 18.59
C PRO A 37 -12.21 -3.63 18.24
N GLY A 38 -12.84 -3.00 19.23
CA GLY A 38 -13.90 -2.02 18.97
C GLY A 38 -13.43 -0.75 18.26
N ILE A 39 -12.19 -0.30 18.51
CA ILE A 39 -11.58 0.82 17.79
C ILE A 39 -11.26 0.39 16.37
N GLN A 40 -10.65 -0.77 16.19
CA GLN A 40 -10.31 -1.32 14.90
C GLN A 40 -11.55 -1.54 14.03
N LYS A 41 -12.63 -2.12 14.57
CA LYS A 41 -13.90 -2.30 13.86
C LYS A 41 -14.46 -0.98 13.33
N ARG A 42 -14.39 0.11 14.12
CA ARG A 42 -14.86 1.43 13.66
C ARG A 42 -14.00 1.97 12.50
N ALA A 43 -12.68 1.86 12.60
CA ALA A 43 -11.77 2.27 11.54
C ALA A 43 -11.98 1.46 10.25
N LEU A 44 -12.10 0.13 10.38
CA LEU A 44 -12.38 -0.76 9.24
C LEU A 44 -13.78 -0.53 8.65
N GLY A 45 -14.78 -0.19 9.46
CA GLY A 45 -16.11 0.19 8.96
C GLY A 45 -16.07 1.44 8.07
N GLN A 46 -15.25 2.43 8.41
CA GLN A 46 -15.03 3.61 7.55
C GLN A 46 -14.30 3.24 6.25
N LEU A 47 -13.31 2.33 6.33
CA LEU A 47 -12.65 1.79 5.14
C LEU A 47 -13.64 1.01 4.26
N SER A 48 -14.49 0.16 4.84
CA SER A 48 -15.52 -0.58 4.07
C SER A 48 -16.49 0.36 3.35
N THR A 49 -16.84 1.51 3.97
CA THR A 49 -17.64 2.55 3.32
C THR A 49 -16.91 3.16 2.12
N LEU A 50 -15.59 3.42 2.25
CA LEU A 50 -14.77 3.90 1.15
C LEU A 50 -14.70 2.86 0.03
N ILE A 51 -14.44 1.60 0.35
CA ILE A 51 -14.38 0.50 -0.61
C ILE A 51 -15.72 0.33 -1.34
N ALA A 52 -16.85 0.42 -0.63
CA ALA A 52 -18.18 0.33 -1.24
C ALA A 52 -18.46 1.50 -2.20
N ARG A 53 -17.97 2.71 -1.91
CA ARG A 53 -18.12 3.88 -2.76
C ARG A 53 -17.26 3.81 -4.00
N GLU A 54 -15.99 3.44 -3.86
CA GLU A 54 -15.03 3.38 -4.96
C GLU A 54 -15.18 2.11 -5.80
N ASP A 55 -15.70 1.03 -5.23
CA ASP A 55 -15.94 -0.27 -5.85
C ASP A 55 -14.74 -0.82 -6.64
N PRO A 56 -13.52 -0.87 -6.04
CA PRO A 56 -12.31 -1.33 -6.73
C PRO A 56 -12.36 -2.83 -7.06
N ASP A 57 -11.60 -3.25 -8.08
CA ASP A 57 -11.40 -4.66 -8.40
C ASP A 57 -10.41 -5.33 -7.44
N LEU A 58 -9.45 -4.53 -6.95
CA LEU A 58 -8.38 -4.95 -6.05
C LEU A 58 -8.16 -3.88 -4.98
N CYS A 59 -8.14 -4.30 -3.71
CA CYS A 59 -7.76 -3.47 -2.57
C CYS A 59 -6.41 -3.93 -2.02
N CYS A 60 -5.41 -3.05 -2.04
CA CYS A 60 -4.09 -3.26 -1.47
C CYS A 60 -3.98 -2.54 -0.12
N PHE A 61 -3.47 -3.22 0.89
CA PHE A 61 -3.34 -2.69 2.24
C PHE A 61 -1.90 -2.74 2.72
N VAL A 62 -1.37 -1.62 3.15
CA VAL A 62 -0.14 -1.55 3.93
C VAL A 62 -0.48 -1.18 5.36
N GLU A 63 0.39 -1.58 6.31
CA GLU A 63 0.14 -1.42 7.74
C GLU A 63 -1.19 -2.04 8.23
N ILE A 64 -1.51 -3.24 7.73
CA ILE A 64 -2.58 -4.10 8.23
C ILE A 64 -2.03 -5.07 9.28
N ASP A 65 -2.89 -5.55 10.18
CA ASP A 65 -2.48 -6.49 11.25
C ASP A 65 -3.27 -7.79 11.15
N LYS A 66 -2.56 -8.93 11.09
CA LYS A 66 -3.16 -10.28 11.05
C LYS A 66 -3.34 -10.93 12.42
N GLY A 67 -3.26 -10.14 13.50
CA GLY A 67 -3.49 -10.62 14.86
C GLY A 67 -2.25 -10.57 15.75
N SER A 68 -1.54 -9.42 15.82
CA SER A 68 -0.49 -9.19 16.81
C SER A 68 -1.05 -8.91 18.20
N PHE A 69 -0.20 -8.93 19.22
CA PHE A 69 -0.57 -8.50 20.57
C PHE A 69 -1.13 -7.06 20.57
N THR A 70 -0.52 -6.16 19.81
CA THR A 70 -0.95 -4.75 19.76
C THR A 70 -2.32 -4.55 19.13
N SER A 71 -2.83 -5.52 18.37
CA SER A 71 -4.19 -5.54 17.82
C SER A 71 -5.15 -6.42 18.61
N ALA A 72 -4.78 -6.85 19.82
CA ALA A 72 -5.57 -7.79 20.64
C ALA A 72 -5.89 -9.11 19.90
N GLY A 73 -4.99 -9.59 19.05
CA GLY A 73 -5.20 -10.78 18.23
C GLY A 73 -6.20 -10.59 17.08
N TYR A 74 -6.67 -9.38 16.83
CA TYR A 74 -7.70 -9.11 15.81
C TYR A 74 -7.11 -9.12 14.40
N ASN A 75 -7.62 -10.02 13.55
CA ASN A 75 -7.23 -10.08 12.14
C ASN A 75 -8.06 -9.08 11.32
N GLN A 76 -7.41 -8.00 10.89
CA GLN A 76 -8.06 -6.89 10.21
C GLN A 76 -8.49 -7.25 8.78
N LEU A 77 -7.73 -8.08 8.05
CA LEU A 77 -8.11 -8.49 6.70
C LEU A 77 -9.35 -9.39 6.74
N HIS A 78 -9.38 -10.35 7.65
CA HIS A 78 -10.55 -11.24 7.81
C HIS A 78 -11.83 -10.47 8.12
N ALA A 79 -11.72 -9.31 8.76
CA ALA A 79 -12.85 -8.45 9.06
C ALA A 79 -13.33 -7.58 7.86
N LEU A 80 -12.55 -7.51 6.78
CA LEU A 80 -12.87 -6.76 5.56
C LEU A 80 -13.42 -7.64 4.44
N ILE A 81 -13.05 -8.93 4.45
CA ILE A 81 -13.47 -9.90 3.42
C ILE A 81 -14.99 -10.08 3.48
N ASP A 82 -15.64 -9.99 2.32
CA ASP A 82 -17.04 -10.29 2.10
C ASP A 82 -17.23 -11.06 0.77
N GLU A 83 -18.48 -11.35 0.40
CA GLU A 83 -18.81 -12.09 -0.84
C GLU A 83 -18.34 -11.37 -2.12
N ARG A 84 -18.16 -10.05 -2.09
CA ARG A 84 -17.67 -9.26 -3.23
C ARG A 84 -16.16 -9.39 -3.42
N TYR A 85 -15.42 -9.69 -2.33
CA TYR A 85 -13.96 -9.82 -2.33
C TYR A 85 -13.52 -11.17 -1.73
N PRO A 86 -13.82 -12.30 -2.42
CA PRO A 86 -13.56 -13.63 -1.88
C PRO A 86 -12.08 -14.04 -1.94
N TYR A 87 -11.27 -13.36 -2.75
CA TYR A 87 -9.86 -13.69 -2.93
C TYR A 87 -9.00 -12.73 -2.12
N SER A 88 -8.07 -13.25 -1.33
CA SER A 88 -7.24 -12.41 -0.46
C SER A 88 -5.95 -13.10 -0.05
N ASP A 89 -4.93 -12.30 0.25
CA ASP A 89 -3.71 -12.76 0.89
C ASP A 89 -3.20 -11.73 1.89
N ILE A 90 -2.59 -12.20 2.99
CA ILE A 90 -1.96 -11.37 4.00
C ILE A 90 -0.66 -11.99 4.49
N GLU A 91 0.44 -11.24 4.42
CA GLU A 91 1.74 -11.73 4.85
C GLU A 91 2.45 -10.70 5.74
N ASN A 92 3.28 -11.22 6.64
CA ASN A 92 4.12 -10.40 7.50
C ASN A 92 5.09 -9.55 6.66
N LYS A 93 5.16 -8.24 6.94
CA LYS A 93 5.95 -7.30 6.13
C LYS A 93 7.47 -7.46 6.31
N TYR A 94 7.91 -8.19 7.32
CA TYR A 94 9.33 -8.50 7.54
C TYR A 94 9.71 -9.74 6.74
N GLY A 95 10.94 -9.81 6.25
CA GLY A 95 11.39 -10.94 5.45
C GLY A 95 11.31 -12.29 6.19
N PRO A 96 11.26 -13.42 5.48
CA PRO A 96 11.01 -14.75 6.06
C PRO A 96 12.04 -15.18 7.11
N THR A 97 13.26 -14.68 7.04
CA THR A 97 14.36 -14.94 7.99
C THR A 97 14.44 -13.92 9.14
N SER A 98 13.54 -12.93 9.19
CA SER A 98 13.58 -11.88 10.21
C SER A 98 13.03 -12.36 11.54
N HIS A 99 13.75 -12.13 12.64
CA HIS A 99 13.28 -12.38 14.01
C HIS A 99 12.03 -11.56 14.36
N LEU A 100 11.81 -10.41 13.69
CA LEU A 100 10.61 -9.59 13.88
C LEU A 100 9.33 -10.32 13.44
N ARG A 101 9.43 -11.34 12.60
CA ARG A 101 8.30 -12.16 12.16
C ARG A 101 7.67 -12.99 13.28
N SER A 102 8.48 -13.45 14.24
CA SER A 102 8.05 -14.27 15.38
C SER A 102 7.83 -13.48 16.66
N PHE A 103 8.34 -12.24 16.74
CA PHE A 103 8.24 -11.44 17.96
C PHE A 103 6.77 -11.01 18.21
N PHE A 104 6.27 -11.22 19.42
CA PHE A 104 4.85 -11.11 19.76
C PHE A 104 4.19 -9.77 19.43
N VAL A 105 4.94 -8.65 19.45
CA VAL A 105 4.45 -7.31 19.08
C VAL A 105 4.37 -7.11 17.57
N THR A 106 5.23 -7.79 16.80
CA THR A 106 5.40 -7.53 15.35
C THR A 106 4.93 -8.68 14.47
N ARG A 107 4.66 -9.86 15.04
CA ARG A 107 4.27 -11.07 14.29
C ARG A 107 3.03 -10.88 13.39
N GLY A 108 2.12 -9.96 13.74
CA GLY A 108 0.92 -9.65 12.95
C GLY A 108 1.08 -8.47 12.01
N LYS A 109 2.20 -7.71 12.10
CA LYS A 109 2.42 -6.52 11.26
C LYS A 109 2.66 -6.93 9.81
N SER A 110 1.71 -6.61 8.94
CA SER A 110 1.57 -7.21 7.62
C SER A 110 1.27 -6.16 6.55
N ASN A 111 1.40 -6.59 5.30
CA ASN A 111 0.71 -6.04 4.14
C ASN A 111 -0.21 -7.13 3.60
N GLY A 112 -1.23 -6.78 2.84
CA GLY A 112 -2.16 -7.76 2.28
C GLY A 112 -3.05 -7.14 1.21
N PHE A 113 -3.87 -7.96 0.58
CA PHE A 113 -4.85 -7.51 -0.40
C PHE A 113 -6.13 -8.33 -0.32
N MET A 114 -7.20 -7.80 -0.90
CA MET A 114 -8.41 -8.54 -1.25
C MET A 114 -8.89 -8.13 -2.65
N ALA A 115 -9.54 -9.05 -3.37
CA ALA A 115 -9.90 -8.86 -4.77
C ALA A 115 -11.25 -9.50 -5.12
N LYS A 116 -11.92 -8.94 -6.15
CA LYS A 116 -13.17 -9.48 -6.71
C LYS A 116 -12.95 -10.76 -7.51
N GLN A 117 -11.76 -10.94 -8.08
CA GLN A 117 -11.39 -12.11 -8.89
C GLN A 117 -10.05 -12.68 -8.44
N ASP A 118 -9.78 -13.94 -8.80
CA ASP A 118 -8.50 -14.58 -8.51
C ASP A 118 -7.42 -14.03 -9.44
N PHE A 119 -6.51 -13.24 -8.87
CA PHE A 119 -5.33 -12.75 -9.56
C PHE A 119 -4.13 -13.61 -9.16
N PRO A 120 -3.40 -14.19 -10.11
CA PRO A 120 -2.11 -14.80 -9.83
C PRO A 120 -1.19 -13.81 -9.11
N HIS A 121 -0.57 -14.25 -8.02
CA HIS A 121 0.29 -13.37 -7.24
C HIS A 121 1.51 -14.06 -6.65
N GLU A 122 2.53 -13.27 -6.37
CA GLU A 122 3.79 -13.69 -5.77
C GLU A 122 4.16 -12.78 -4.61
N ARG A 123 4.82 -13.35 -3.59
CA ARG A 123 5.44 -12.62 -2.49
C ARG A 123 6.94 -12.51 -2.74
N ILE A 124 7.38 -11.31 -3.09
CA ILE A 124 8.79 -10.99 -3.31
C ILE A 124 9.33 -10.26 -2.07
N TYR A 125 10.62 -10.35 -1.82
CA TYR A 125 11.22 -9.70 -0.67
C TYR A 125 12.43 -8.88 -1.09
N PHE A 126 12.42 -7.57 -0.76
CA PHE A 126 13.60 -6.72 -0.93
C PHE A 126 14.83 -7.35 -0.26
N ARG A 127 15.99 -7.15 -0.84
CA ARG A 127 17.28 -7.56 -0.29
C ARG A 127 17.66 -6.73 0.93
N HIS A 128 17.21 -5.45 0.95
CA HIS A 128 17.59 -4.47 1.97
C HIS A 128 16.44 -4.12 2.91
N GLY A 129 16.80 -3.86 4.18
CA GLY A 129 15.90 -3.36 5.21
C GLY A 129 15.14 -4.44 5.99
N THR A 130 14.29 -3.99 6.90
CA THR A 130 13.44 -4.84 7.74
C THR A 130 12.04 -5.01 7.15
N LYS A 131 11.44 -3.96 6.60
CA LYS A 131 10.21 -4.03 5.81
C LYS A 131 10.60 -4.46 4.40
N ARG A 132 10.31 -5.70 4.03
CA ARG A 132 10.86 -6.32 2.81
C ARG A 132 9.79 -6.85 1.86
N LEU A 133 8.56 -7.08 2.33
CA LEU A 133 7.51 -7.69 1.52
C LEU A 133 7.08 -6.77 0.39
N VAL A 134 7.11 -7.30 -0.82
CA VAL A 134 6.51 -6.76 -2.03
C VAL A 134 5.52 -7.81 -2.54
N TYR A 135 4.30 -7.41 -2.78
CA TYR A 135 3.38 -8.22 -3.57
C TYR A 135 3.54 -7.91 -5.05
N LYS A 136 3.60 -8.95 -5.87
CA LYS A 136 3.44 -8.88 -7.32
C LYS A 136 2.13 -9.55 -7.67
N ILE A 137 1.25 -8.86 -8.39
CA ILE A 137 -0.09 -9.34 -8.78
C ILE A 137 -0.23 -9.17 -10.29
N ALA A 138 -0.48 -10.26 -11.00
CA ALA A 138 -0.73 -10.23 -12.44
C ALA A 138 -2.20 -9.81 -12.70
N LEU A 139 -2.42 -8.53 -13.01
CA LEU A 139 -3.76 -8.01 -13.32
C LEU A 139 -4.24 -8.45 -14.70
N ALA A 140 -3.32 -8.55 -15.67
CA ALA A 140 -3.54 -9.01 -17.03
C ALA A 140 -2.27 -9.68 -17.58
N PRO A 141 -2.32 -10.40 -18.71
CA PRO A 141 -1.16 -11.10 -19.28
C PRO A 141 0.09 -10.24 -19.48
N ARG A 142 -0.08 -8.92 -19.59
CA ARG A 142 1.01 -7.96 -19.78
C ARG A 142 0.90 -6.75 -18.86
N LEU A 143 0.26 -6.90 -17.70
CA LEU A 143 0.17 -5.87 -16.69
C LEU A 143 0.39 -6.48 -15.31
N ASP A 144 1.55 -6.20 -14.74
CA ASP A 144 1.90 -6.55 -13.35
C ASP A 144 1.71 -5.36 -12.43
N LEU A 145 1.07 -5.58 -11.31
CA LEU A 145 0.96 -4.61 -10.22
C LEU A 145 1.85 -5.05 -9.07
N PHE A 146 2.62 -4.12 -8.56
CA PHE A 146 3.41 -4.30 -7.34
C PHE A 146 2.92 -3.37 -6.25
N PHE A 147 2.96 -3.81 -5.00
CA PHE A 147 2.77 -2.90 -3.87
C PHE A 147 3.63 -3.27 -2.66
N SER A 148 4.06 -2.26 -1.91
CA SER A 148 4.93 -2.44 -0.75
C SER A 148 4.86 -1.25 0.21
N HIS A 149 5.55 -1.39 1.36
CA HIS A 149 5.77 -0.33 2.32
C HIS A 149 7.28 -0.23 2.59
N LEU A 150 7.91 0.83 2.09
CA LEU A 150 9.35 1.03 2.13
C LEU A 150 9.86 1.49 3.51
N SER A 151 11.18 1.45 3.69
CA SER A 151 11.84 1.79 4.94
C SER A 151 11.79 3.28 5.27
N LEU A 152 11.68 3.60 6.58
CA LEU A 152 11.88 4.96 7.08
C LEU A 152 13.35 5.41 7.03
N ASN A 153 14.30 4.46 7.01
CA ASN A 153 15.73 4.78 6.90
C ASN A 153 16.08 5.16 5.45
N LYS A 154 16.60 6.38 5.25
CA LYS A 154 16.88 6.95 3.93
C LYS A 154 17.85 6.11 3.09
N ALA A 155 18.92 5.59 3.70
CA ALA A 155 19.91 4.77 2.97
C ALA A 155 19.32 3.43 2.51
N VAL A 156 18.55 2.77 3.38
CA VAL A 156 17.84 1.54 3.06
C VAL A 156 16.78 1.80 1.99
N ARG A 157 16.01 2.88 2.12
CA ARG A 157 14.99 3.28 1.15
C ARG A 157 15.58 3.53 -0.24
N ARG A 158 16.75 4.19 -0.31
CA ARG A 158 17.47 4.38 -1.58
C ARG A 158 17.80 3.05 -2.26
N ALA A 159 18.26 2.05 -1.51
CA ALA A 159 18.51 0.71 -2.04
C ALA A 159 17.22 0.04 -2.51
N GLN A 160 16.14 0.15 -1.72
CA GLN A 160 14.82 -0.37 -2.10
C GLN A 160 14.25 0.31 -3.35
N LEU A 161 14.47 1.62 -3.57
CA LEU A 161 14.06 2.31 -4.80
C LEU A 161 14.77 1.75 -6.05
N LEU A 162 16.05 1.37 -5.94
CA LEU A 162 16.76 0.68 -7.02
C LEU A 162 16.17 -0.71 -7.28
N GLU A 163 15.79 -1.44 -6.22
CA GLU A 163 15.12 -2.74 -6.35
C GLU A 163 13.71 -2.60 -6.96
N VAL A 164 12.96 -1.54 -6.64
CA VAL A 164 11.67 -1.22 -7.30
C VAL A 164 11.88 -1.01 -8.81
N ARG A 165 12.90 -0.24 -9.19
CA ARG A 165 13.26 -0.03 -10.61
C ARG A 165 13.58 -1.36 -11.31
N GLU A 166 14.37 -2.22 -10.65
CA GLU A 166 14.69 -3.55 -11.16
C GLU A 166 13.44 -4.42 -11.35
N LEU A 167 12.55 -4.45 -10.34
CA LEU A 167 11.30 -5.21 -10.41
C LEU A 167 10.40 -4.74 -11.56
N MET A 168 10.20 -3.42 -11.71
CA MET A 168 9.39 -2.86 -12.79
C MET A 168 10.02 -3.04 -14.17
N GLY A 169 11.35 -3.01 -14.26
CA GLY A 169 12.09 -3.20 -15.52
C GLY A 169 12.16 -4.65 -15.99
N ASN A 170 11.96 -5.63 -15.11
CA ASN A 170 12.06 -7.06 -15.43
C ASN A 170 10.73 -7.72 -15.82
N VAL A 171 9.63 -6.95 -15.94
CA VAL A 171 8.35 -7.49 -16.43
C VAL A 171 8.36 -7.61 -17.96
N SER A 172 7.62 -8.57 -18.49
CA SER A 172 7.48 -8.75 -19.95
C SER A 172 6.47 -7.79 -20.62
N GLY A 173 5.86 -6.90 -19.83
CA GLY A 173 4.82 -5.97 -20.26
C GLY A 173 4.91 -4.65 -19.53
N GLU A 174 3.78 -4.14 -19.11
CA GLU A 174 3.66 -2.90 -18.35
C GLU A 174 3.64 -3.20 -16.84
N ALA A 175 4.08 -2.26 -16.05
CA ALA A 175 4.11 -2.35 -14.59
C ALA A 175 3.44 -1.16 -13.93
N VAL A 176 2.81 -1.42 -12.79
CA VAL A 176 2.39 -0.41 -11.82
C VAL A 176 3.03 -0.74 -10.48
N PHE A 177 3.51 0.26 -9.77
CA PHE A 177 3.98 0.11 -8.39
C PHE A 177 3.30 1.14 -7.48
N LEU A 178 2.55 0.66 -6.48
CA LEU A 178 1.91 1.50 -5.45
C LEU A 178 2.53 1.24 -4.08
N GLY A 179 2.48 2.20 -3.19
CA GLY A 179 2.90 1.95 -1.82
C GLY A 179 3.16 3.19 -0.98
N ASP A 180 3.47 2.95 0.29
CA ASP A 180 4.04 3.96 1.17
C ASP A 180 5.55 3.98 0.99
N PHE A 181 6.05 4.99 0.30
CA PHE A 181 7.46 5.14 -0.05
C PHE A 181 8.27 5.86 1.03
N ASN A 182 7.62 6.47 2.02
CA ASN A 182 8.27 7.16 3.14
C ASN A 182 9.34 8.19 2.72
N ILE A 183 9.16 8.91 1.60
CA ILE A 183 10.10 9.91 1.07
C ILE A 183 10.06 11.21 1.86
N LEU A 184 10.53 11.16 3.12
CA LEU A 184 10.43 12.25 4.09
C LEU A 184 11.22 13.52 3.72
N SER A 185 12.20 13.42 2.82
CA SER A 185 13.00 14.56 2.32
C SER A 185 12.50 15.11 0.97
N GLY A 186 11.33 14.65 0.49
CA GLY A 186 10.69 15.11 -0.74
C GLY A 186 11.05 14.29 -1.99
N LEU A 187 10.51 14.71 -3.13
CA LEU A 187 10.54 13.97 -4.40
C LEU A 187 11.94 13.74 -4.96
N SER A 188 12.93 14.56 -4.58
CA SER A 188 14.33 14.34 -5.00
C SER A 188 14.91 12.99 -4.53
N GLU A 189 14.29 12.35 -3.51
CA GLU A 189 14.68 11.00 -3.11
C GLU A 189 14.34 9.94 -4.17
N LEU A 190 13.46 10.25 -5.12
CA LEU A 190 13.00 9.31 -6.17
C LEU A 190 13.97 9.19 -7.35
N SER A 191 15.02 10.02 -7.42
CA SER A 191 15.97 9.99 -8.53
C SER A 191 16.51 8.58 -8.86
N PRO A 192 16.83 7.70 -7.88
CA PRO A 192 17.30 6.35 -8.19
C PRO A 192 16.28 5.48 -8.94
N LEU A 193 14.98 5.78 -8.76
CA LEU A 193 13.89 5.07 -9.43
C LEU A 193 13.60 5.66 -10.81
N LEU A 194 13.55 6.99 -10.93
CA LEU A 194 13.01 7.68 -12.10
C LEU A 194 14.06 7.94 -13.19
N GLU A 195 15.34 8.11 -12.84
CA GLU A 195 16.38 8.43 -13.83
C GLU A 195 16.57 7.30 -14.85
N HIS A 196 16.38 7.62 -16.14
CA HIS A 196 16.58 6.72 -17.28
C HIS A 196 15.80 5.38 -17.20
N SER A 197 14.64 5.35 -16.53
CA SER A 197 13.93 4.10 -16.23
C SER A 197 12.69 3.86 -17.10
N GLY A 198 12.16 4.87 -17.80
CA GLY A 198 10.85 4.77 -18.46
C GLY A 198 9.69 4.63 -17.46
N ILE A 199 9.91 4.94 -16.19
CA ILE A 199 8.92 4.92 -15.11
C ILE A 199 8.41 6.34 -14.88
N VAL A 200 7.10 6.50 -14.73
CA VAL A 200 6.40 7.78 -14.52
C VAL A 200 5.72 7.78 -13.16
N LEU A 201 5.88 8.87 -12.41
CA LEU A 201 5.10 9.15 -11.20
C LEU A 201 3.73 9.70 -11.61
N LEU A 202 2.65 9.11 -11.11
CA LEU A 202 1.27 9.56 -11.39
C LEU A 202 0.73 10.58 -10.38
N ASN A 203 1.33 10.68 -9.20
CA ASN A 203 0.91 11.65 -8.19
C ASN A 203 1.17 13.09 -8.64
N GLN A 204 0.26 13.99 -8.27
CA GLN A 204 0.48 15.44 -8.39
C GLN A 204 1.26 15.94 -7.16
N GLU A 205 2.22 16.84 -7.36
CA GLU A 205 3.12 17.31 -6.30
C GLU A 205 2.40 18.11 -5.20
N ASP A 206 1.32 18.79 -5.54
CA ASP A 206 0.50 19.62 -4.65
C ASP A 206 -0.61 18.83 -3.94
N GLU A 207 -0.76 17.52 -4.19
CA GLU A 207 -1.77 16.65 -3.61
C GLU A 207 -1.17 15.69 -2.57
N PRO A 208 -1.04 16.12 -1.29
CA PRO A 208 -0.37 15.33 -0.25
C PRO A 208 -1.19 14.10 0.13
N THR A 209 -0.48 12.99 0.34
CA THR A 209 -1.07 11.71 0.77
C THR A 209 -0.92 11.43 2.26
N PHE A 210 -0.12 12.21 2.98
CA PHE A 210 0.09 12.09 4.42
C PHE A 210 -0.04 13.44 5.11
N THR A 211 -0.69 13.45 6.28
CA THR A 211 -0.86 14.66 7.09
C THR A 211 -0.47 14.37 8.54
N PHE A 212 0.47 15.16 9.07
CA PHE A 212 0.79 15.17 10.49
C PHE A 212 0.83 16.62 11.00
N HIS A 213 -0.18 16.98 11.77
CA HIS A 213 -0.37 18.36 12.26
C HIS A 213 -0.41 19.39 11.10
N LYS A 214 0.62 20.21 10.95
CA LYS A 214 0.75 21.20 9.85
C LYS A 214 1.59 20.67 8.67
N ARG A 215 2.23 19.53 8.82
CA ARG A 215 3.03 18.91 7.75
C ARG A 215 2.13 18.11 6.81
N ARG A 216 2.26 18.41 5.54
CA ARG A 216 1.61 17.69 4.45
C ARG A 216 2.71 17.13 3.56
N LEU A 217 2.75 15.82 3.41
CA LEU A 217 3.80 15.11 2.68
C LEU A 217 3.18 14.18 1.63
N LEU A 218 3.93 13.93 0.59
CA LEU A 218 3.60 12.96 -0.44
C LEU A 218 4.36 11.67 -0.13
N LEU A 219 3.77 10.73 0.60
CA LEU A 219 4.41 9.48 1.06
C LEU A 219 3.87 8.24 0.34
N ASP A 220 2.56 8.21 0.07
CA ASP A 220 1.92 7.13 -0.71
C ASP A 220 1.99 7.52 -2.18
N LEU A 221 2.65 6.70 -2.98
CA LEU A 221 2.96 7.00 -4.37
C LEU A 221 2.48 5.90 -5.30
N CYS A 222 2.21 6.30 -6.53
CA CYS A 222 1.88 5.42 -7.64
C CYS A 222 2.80 5.70 -8.82
N PHE A 223 3.49 4.67 -9.28
CA PHE A 223 4.33 4.70 -10.46
C PHE A 223 3.78 3.74 -11.50
N CYS A 224 3.96 4.06 -12.77
CA CYS A 224 3.67 3.15 -13.86
C CYS A 224 4.75 3.22 -14.95
N SER A 225 4.78 2.20 -15.80
CA SER A 225 5.53 2.25 -17.06
C SER A 225 4.98 3.36 -17.96
N SER A 226 5.85 4.05 -18.70
CA SER A 226 5.47 5.16 -19.59
C SER A 226 4.43 4.75 -20.64
N GLY A 227 4.41 3.49 -21.06
CA GLY A 227 3.47 2.96 -22.05
C GLY A 227 2.00 3.02 -21.63
N ILE A 228 1.72 2.99 -20.31
CA ILE A 228 0.34 3.05 -19.80
C ILE A 228 0.03 4.35 -19.04
N ALA A 229 0.97 5.29 -18.96
CA ALA A 229 0.77 6.52 -18.19
C ALA A 229 -0.45 7.33 -18.69
N ALA A 230 -0.62 7.46 -19.99
CA ALA A 230 -1.73 8.19 -20.61
C ALA A 230 -3.10 7.52 -20.43
N SER A 231 -3.13 6.20 -20.16
CA SER A 231 -4.36 5.41 -19.88
C SER A 231 -4.55 5.12 -18.39
N SER A 232 -3.77 5.79 -17.53
CA SER A 232 -3.83 5.66 -16.08
C SER A 232 -4.29 6.97 -15.44
N ARG A 233 -5.20 6.86 -14.47
CA ARG A 233 -5.69 8.01 -13.70
C ARG A 233 -5.57 7.69 -12.21
N LEU A 234 -4.86 8.55 -11.47
CA LEU A 234 -4.73 8.47 -10.03
C LEU A 234 -5.62 9.52 -9.36
N THR A 235 -6.29 9.11 -8.28
CA THR A 235 -7.08 10.00 -7.41
C THR A 235 -6.65 9.77 -5.97
N VAL A 236 -6.38 10.85 -5.22
CA VAL A 236 -6.08 10.81 -3.79
C VAL A 236 -7.37 11.04 -3.00
N VAL A 237 -7.71 10.10 -2.12
CA VAL A 237 -8.96 10.11 -1.36
C VAL A 237 -8.68 10.22 0.13
N PRO A 238 -9.11 11.29 0.82
CA PRO A 238 -8.91 11.44 2.26
C PRO A 238 -9.53 10.29 3.06
N GLN A 239 -8.83 9.83 4.10
CA GLN A 239 -9.26 8.80 5.04
C GLN A 239 -9.43 9.39 6.45
N ALA A 240 -10.58 9.24 7.07
CA ALA A 240 -10.84 9.79 8.41
C ALA A 240 -10.19 8.96 9.54
N TYR A 241 -9.85 7.70 9.25
CA TYR A 241 -9.33 6.72 10.21
C TYR A 241 -7.80 6.58 10.20
N SER A 242 -7.11 7.22 9.25
CA SER A 242 -5.67 7.19 9.07
C SER A 242 -5.13 8.61 8.88
N ASP A 243 -3.85 8.81 9.15
CA ASP A 243 -3.09 10.01 8.79
C ASP A 243 -2.61 9.98 7.34
N HIS A 244 -2.79 8.85 6.64
CA HIS A 244 -2.60 8.72 5.20
C HIS A 244 -3.93 8.87 4.45
N ALA A 245 -3.88 9.34 3.20
CA ALA A 245 -4.97 9.25 2.23
C ALA A 245 -4.90 7.90 1.49
N ALA A 246 -6.02 7.46 0.92
CA ALA A 246 -6.03 6.33 -0.01
C ALA A 246 -5.64 6.80 -1.42
N LEU A 247 -5.02 5.92 -2.18
CA LEU A 247 -4.84 6.07 -3.61
C LEU A 247 -5.87 5.21 -4.35
N VAL A 248 -6.56 5.79 -5.31
CA VAL A 248 -7.44 5.08 -6.24
C VAL A 248 -6.87 5.23 -7.64
N LEU A 249 -6.38 4.13 -8.20
CA LEU A 249 -5.83 4.05 -9.54
C LEU A 249 -6.85 3.40 -10.47
N GLU A 250 -7.15 4.06 -11.58
CA GLU A 250 -7.82 3.48 -12.73
C GLU A 250 -6.80 3.31 -13.85
N VAL A 251 -6.62 2.09 -14.35
CA VAL A 251 -5.70 1.78 -15.44
C VAL A 251 -6.42 0.99 -16.52
N THR A 252 -6.30 1.45 -17.79
CA THR A 252 -6.91 0.80 -18.93
C THR A 252 -5.82 0.18 -19.80
N VAL A 253 -5.97 -1.11 -20.07
CA VAL A 253 -5.04 -1.87 -20.92
C VAL A 253 -5.79 -2.29 -22.19
N PRO A 254 -5.25 -2.02 -23.40
CA PRO A 254 -5.85 -2.55 -24.61
C PRO A 254 -5.81 -4.09 -24.58
N GLU A 255 -6.96 -4.73 -24.86
CA GLU A 255 -6.97 -6.16 -25.18
C GLU A 255 -6.15 -6.35 -26.46
N GLN A 256 -5.19 -7.27 -26.41
CA GLN A 256 -4.48 -7.69 -27.60
C GLN A 256 -5.40 -8.59 -28.46
N PRO A 257 -5.33 -8.46 -29.77
CA PRO A 257 -6.02 -9.35 -30.69
C PRO A 257 -5.57 -10.80 -30.56
#